data_76edfefc0d8ab17c7655e41beae73066
#
_entry.id   76edfefc0d8ab17c7655e41beae73066
#
_cell.length_a   1.000
_cell.length_b   1.000
_cell.length_c   1.000
_cell.angle_alpha   90.00
_cell.angle_beta   90.00
_cell.angle_gamma   90.00
#
_symmetry.space_group_name_H-M   'P 1'
#
loop_
_entity.id
_entity.type
_entity.pdbx_description
1 polymer ?
#
loop_
_entity_poly.entity_id
_entity_poly.type
_entity_poly.pdbx_seq_one_letter_code
_entity_poly.pdbx_strand_id
1 'polypeptide(L)'
;MENSVLFVNACARKESRTRILAEKLINRLDMPCEEICLADFLFPAVNEDYLQKRDQLIAAGDFHHSMFDFARRFSEADTIVIAAPYWDLSFPATVKQYLELVNVVGITFKYSAEGIPVGLCKAGRLFYVSTAGGTYVPDTFGFGYVKALAENYYGIQDVRKIEAVGLDIDGADANAIMADAMAALAEMELD
;
A
#
# COMPACT_ATOMS: atom_id res chain seq x y z
N MET A 1 2.16 -8.90 21.69
CA MET A 1 2.69 -9.16 20.33
C MET A 1 3.46 -7.93 19.91
N GLU A 2 4.66 -8.07 19.38
CA GLU A 2 5.39 -6.91 18.87
C GLU A 2 4.62 -6.32 17.68
N ASN A 3 4.55 -4.98 17.62
CA ASN A 3 3.97 -4.27 16.48
C ASN A 3 4.74 -4.62 15.21
N SER A 4 4.05 -4.80 14.09
CA SER A 4 4.63 -5.25 12.84
C SER A 4 4.32 -4.30 11.67
N VAL A 5 5.25 -4.21 10.74
CA VAL A 5 5.09 -3.49 9.47
C VAL A 5 4.81 -4.50 8.35
N LEU A 6 3.79 -4.25 7.56
CA LEU A 6 3.63 -4.86 6.26
C LEU A 6 4.14 -3.89 5.19
N PHE A 7 5.22 -4.27 4.51
CA PHE A 7 5.79 -3.51 3.41
C PHE A 7 5.34 -4.05 2.06
N VAL A 8 4.43 -3.34 1.41
CA VAL A 8 3.94 -3.64 0.06
C VAL A 8 4.80 -2.90 -0.95
N ASN A 9 5.70 -3.62 -1.59
CA ASN A 9 6.67 -3.07 -2.52
C ASN A 9 6.23 -3.27 -3.97
N ALA A 10 5.81 -2.18 -4.64
CA ALA A 10 5.45 -2.17 -6.06
C ALA A 10 6.58 -1.67 -6.98
N CYS A 11 7.81 -1.60 -6.48
CA CYS A 11 8.96 -1.13 -7.24
C CYS A 11 9.46 -2.24 -8.18
N ALA A 12 9.27 -2.06 -9.48
CA ALA A 12 9.69 -3.04 -10.48
C ALA A 12 11.21 -3.05 -10.76
N ARG A 13 11.92 -1.97 -10.41
CA ARG A 13 13.37 -1.84 -10.64
C ARG A 13 14.14 -2.20 -9.38
N LYS A 14 15.28 -2.91 -9.51
CA LYS A 14 16.16 -3.22 -8.38
C LYS A 14 16.70 -1.95 -7.70
N GLU A 15 17.11 -0.96 -8.50
CA GLU A 15 17.55 0.35 -8.03
C GLU A 15 16.39 1.35 -8.13
N SER A 16 15.43 1.23 -7.23
CA SER A 16 14.26 2.13 -7.19
C SER A 16 14.45 3.21 -6.13
N ARG A 17 14.38 4.48 -6.55
CA ARG A 17 14.37 5.64 -5.64
C ARG A 17 13.21 5.57 -4.64
N THR A 18 12.04 5.10 -5.08
CA THR A 18 10.87 4.89 -4.22
C THR A 18 11.16 3.84 -3.14
N ARG A 19 11.81 2.73 -3.51
CA ARG A 19 12.22 1.69 -2.56
C ARG A 19 13.20 2.24 -1.52
N ILE A 20 14.23 2.97 -1.95
CA ILE A 20 15.23 3.59 -1.05
C ILE A 20 14.55 4.48 -0.02
N LEU A 21 13.58 5.30 -0.43
CA LEU A 21 12.84 6.18 0.47
C LEU A 21 11.95 5.38 1.45
N ALA A 22 11.30 4.32 0.97
CA ALA A 22 10.50 3.43 1.81
C ALA A 22 11.33 2.66 2.83
N GLU A 23 12.49 2.13 2.44
CA GLU A 23 13.42 1.46 3.36
C GLU A 23 13.93 2.41 4.46
N LYS A 24 14.14 3.69 4.12
CA LYS A 24 14.49 4.71 5.12
C LYS A 24 13.37 4.91 6.14
N LEU A 25 12.11 4.92 5.71
CA LEU A 25 10.95 4.97 6.62
C LEU A 25 10.89 3.72 7.51
N ILE A 26 10.99 2.51 6.91
CA ILE A 26 10.91 1.23 7.63
C ILE A 26 11.98 1.15 8.71
N ASN A 27 13.21 1.56 8.38
CA ASN A 27 14.30 1.62 9.37
C ASN A 27 14.03 2.59 10.52
N ARG A 28 13.25 3.67 10.29
CA ARG A 28 12.86 4.59 11.36
C ARG A 28 11.72 4.08 12.23
N LEU A 29 10.85 3.25 11.66
CA LEU A 29 9.76 2.61 12.41
C LEU A 29 10.31 1.59 13.43
N ASP A 30 11.49 1.04 13.18
CA ASP A 30 12.21 0.10 14.08
C ASP A 30 11.32 -1.04 14.60
N MET A 31 10.54 -1.62 13.67
CA MET A 31 9.60 -2.70 13.95
C MET A 31 9.89 -3.89 13.02
N PRO A 32 9.56 -5.13 13.43
CA PRO A 32 9.59 -6.29 12.54
C PRO A 32 8.82 -6.00 11.25
N CYS A 33 9.46 -6.25 10.11
CA CYS A 33 8.91 -5.92 8.79
C CYS A 33 8.78 -7.17 7.93
N GLU A 34 7.59 -7.39 7.39
CA GLU A 34 7.31 -8.38 6.37
C GLU A 34 7.15 -7.68 5.02
N GLU A 35 7.99 -8.03 4.03
CA GLU A 35 7.91 -7.49 2.68
C GLU A 35 7.06 -8.38 1.76
N ILE A 36 6.16 -7.76 1.00
CA ILE A 36 5.50 -8.32 -0.19
C ILE A 36 6.00 -7.57 -1.41
N CYS A 37 6.95 -8.15 -2.15
CA CYS A 37 7.40 -7.60 -3.43
C CYS A 37 6.41 -7.99 -4.52
N LEU A 38 5.61 -7.04 -5.03
CA LEU A 38 4.55 -7.33 -6.00
C LEU A 38 5.09 -7.84 -7.34
N ALA A 39 6.35 -7.56 -7.65
CA ALA A 39 7.00 -8.04 -8.87
C ALA A 39 7.28 -9.57 -8.84
N ASP A 40 7.27 -10.19 -7.66
CA ASP A 40 7.54 -11.62 -7.51
C ASP A 40 6.28 -12.48 -7.71
N PHE A 41 5.10 -11.85 -7.87
CA PHE A 41 3.83 -12.53 -7.98
C PHE A 41 3.23 -12.46 -9.39
N LEU A 42 2.70 -13.58 -9.84
CA LEU A 42 1.77 -13.63 -10.96
C LEU A 42 0.36 -13.57 -10.38
N PHE A 43 -0.25 -12.39 -10.47
CA PHE A 43 -1.60 -12.20 -9.98
C PHE A 43 -2.62 -12.98 -10.81
N PRO A 44 -3.61 -13.63 -10.18
CA PRO A 44 -4.64 -14.34 -10.90
C PRO A 44 -5.50 -13.37 -11.71
N ALA A 45 -6.03 -13.84 -12.83
CA ALA A 45 -7.10 -13.11 -13.50
C ALA A 45 -8.36 -13.15 -12.62
N VAL A 46 -8.88 -11.98 -12.26
CA VAL A 46 -10.14 -11.86 -11.52
C VAL A 46 -11.27 -11.98 -12.53
N ASN A 47 -11.57 -13.23 -12.90
CA ASN A 47 -12.64 -13.62 -13.81
C ASN A 47 -13.82 -14.23 -13.04
N GLU A 48 -14.85 -14.71 -13.77
CA GLU A 48 -16.06 -15.29 -13.17
C GLU A 48 -15.74 -16.50 -12.26
N ASP A 49 -14.88 -17.41 -12.71
CA ASP A 49 -14.49 -18.59 -11.93
C ASP A 49 -13.79 -18.22 -10.61
N TYR A 50 -12.90 -17.22 -10.68
CA TYR A 50 -12.23 -16.68 -9.50
C TYR A 50 -13.23 -16.09 -8.51
N LEU A 51 -14.16 -15.25 -8.99
CA LEU A 51 -15.18 -14.60 -8.16
C LEU A 51 -16.12 -15.64 -7.53
N GLN A 52 -16.57 -16.62 -8.30
CA GLN A 52 -17.44 -17.69 -7.81
C GLN A 52 -16.76 -18.50 -6.69
N LYS A 53 -15.50 -18.87 -6.89
CA LYS A 53 -14.71 -19.57 -5.86
C LYS A 53 -14.54 -18.73 -4.60
N ARG A 54 -14.20 -17.45 -4.75
CA ARG A 54 -14.06 -16.50 -3.64
C ARG A 54 -15.35 -16.42 -2.83
N ASP A 55 -16.48 -16.24 -3.51
CA ASP A 55 -17.78 -16.07 -2.87
C ASP A 55 -18.23 -17.36 -2.14
N GLN A 56 -17.91 -18.54 -2.69
CA GLN A 56 -18.14 -19.83 -2.02
C GLN A 56 -17.32 -19.95 -0.72
N LEU A 57 -16.06 -19.57 -0.75
CA LEU A 57 -15.19 -19.62 0.44
C LEU A 57 -15.64 -18.62 1.51
N ILE A 58 -16.04 -17.42 1.11
CA ILE A 58 -16.60 -16.42 2.04
C ILE A 58 -17.89 -16.94 2.67
N ALA A 59 -18.79 -17.49 1.89
CA ALA A 59 -20.06 -18.06 2.39
C ALA A 59 -19.85 -19.25 3.34
N ALA A 60 -18.79 -20.04 3.12
CA ALA A 60 -18.38 -21.12 4.01
C ALA A 60 -17.63 -20.65 5.26
N GLY A 61 -17.23 -19.38 5.35
CA GLY A 61 -16.38 -18.86 6.42
C GLY A 61 -14.94 -19.38 6.39
N ASP A 62 -14.50 -19.93 5.24
CA ASP A 62 -13.15 -20.46 5.07
C ASP A 62 -12.14 -19.35 4.75
N PHE A 63 -11.95 -18.45 5.69
CA PHE A 63 -11.02 -17.32 5.58
C PHE A 63 -9.54 -17.73 5.68
N HIS A 64 -9.23 -18.97 6.02
CA HIS A 64 -7.84 -19.48 6.06
C HIS A 64 -7.36 -20.03 4.71
N HIS A 65 -8.22 -20.14 3.71
CA HIS A 65 -7.84 -20.56 2.37
C HIS A 65 -6.76 -19.62 1.79
N SER A 66 -5.77 -20.17 1.07
CA SER A 66 -4.63 -19.42 0.53
C SER A 66 -5.00 -18.28 -0.44
N MET A 67 -6.18 -18.34 -1.03
CA MET A 67 -6.75 -17.24 -1.84
C MET A 67 -6.81 -15.92 -1.08
N PHE A 68 -6.92 -15.95 0.25
CA PHE A 68 -7.06 -14.80 1.13
C PHE A 68 -5.76 -14.40 1.85
N ASP A 69 -4.61 -14.99 1.50
CA ASP A 69 -3.35 -14.73 2.19
C ASP A 69 -2.96 -13.24 2.21
N PHE A 70 -3.11 -12.54 1.08
CA PHE A 70 -2.85 -11.10 1.02
C PHE A 70 -3.79 -10.29 1.92
N ALA A 71 -5.09 -10.63 1.92
CA ALA A 71 -6.06 -9.94 2.74
C ALA A 71 -5.82 -10.14 4.25
N ARG A 72 -5.47 -11.38 4.67
CA ARG A 72 -5.14 -11.66 6.07
C ARG A 72 -3.89 -10.91 6.52
N ARG A 73 -2.78 -11.03 5.76
CA ARG A 73 -1.52 -10.34 6.08
C ARG A 73 -1.74 -8.82 6.18
N PHE A 74 -2.55 -8.25 5.26
CA PHE A 74 -2.88 -6.84 5.29
C PHE A 74 -3.73 -6.46 6.51
N SER A 75 -4.73 -7.26 6.86
CA SER A 75 -5.64 -6.98 7.99
C SER A 75 -4.98 -7.15 9.36
N GLU A 76 -3.94 -7.98 9.46
CA GLU A 76 -3.27 -8.31 10.72
C GLU A 76 -2.08 -7.40 11.05
N ALA A 77 -1.56 -6.65 10.07
CA ALA A 77 -0.44 -5.72 10.26
C ALA A 77 -0.83 -4.52 11.16
N ASP A 78 0.10 -4.02 11.96
CA ASP A 78 -0.10 -2.84 12.81
C ASP A 78 0.20 -1.53 12.07
N THR A 79 1.11 -1.58 11.10
CA THR A 79 1.46 -0.47 10.21
C THR A 79 1.62 -1.00 8.79
N ILE A 80 1.10 -0.25 7.81
CA ILE A 80 1.20 -0.59 6.40
C ILE A 80 2.07 0.45 5.69
N VAL A 81 3.04 0.00 4.91
CA VAL A 81 3.85 0.84 4.03
C VAL A 81 3.65 0.37 2.60
N ILE A 82 3.12 1.22 1.74
CA ILE A 82 2.97 0.97 0.30
C ILE A 82 3.98 1.82 -0.46
N ALA A 83 4.99 1.20 -1.07
CA ALA A 83 5.94 1.88 -1.95
C ALA A 83 5.54 1.68 -3.41
N ALA A 84 5.09 2.75 -4.05
CA ALA A 84 4.61 2.73 -5.42
C ALA A 84 5.20 3.88 -6.24
N PRO A 85 6.05 3.61 -7.25
CA PRO A 85 6.50 4.63 -8.19
C PRO A 85 5.29 5.29 -8.87
N TYR A 86 5.40 6.60 -9.13
CA TYR A 86 4.35 7.32 -9.84
C TYR A 86 4.45 7.04 -11.34
N TRP A 87 3.48 6.32 -11.89
CA TRP A 87 3.37 5.98 -13.30
C TRP A 87 1.99 6.37 -13.84
N ASP A 88 1.99 7.03 -14.98
CA ASP A 88 0.75 7.31 -15.75
C ASP A 88 -0.36 7.95 -14.91
N LEU A 89 -0.02 8.99 -14.15
CA LEU A 89 -0.88 9.70 -13.19
C LEU A 89 -1.29 8.89 -11.95
N SER A 90 -0.75 7.68 -11.76
CA SER A 90 -1.16 6.79 -10.68
C SER A 90 0.04 5.96 -10.17
N PHE A 91 -0.20 4.73 -9.81
CA PHE A 91 0.73 3.71 -9.38
C PHE A 91 0.79 2.55 -10.39
N PRO A 92 1.80 1.65 -10.32
CA PRO A 92 1.85 0.46 -11.17
C PRO A 92 0.58 -0.40 -11.06
N ALA A 93 0.14 -1.00 -12.17
CA ALA A 93 -1.07 -1.84 -12.21
C ALA A 93 -1.07 -2.98 -11.17
N THR A 94 0.11 -3.47 -10.78
CA THR A 94 0.26 -4.49 -9.73
C THR A 94 -0.29 -4.04 -8.38
N VAL A 95 -0.25 -2.74 -8.05
CA VAL A 95 -0.88 -2.20 -6.83
C VAL A 95 -2.38 -2.38 -6.89
N LYS A 96 -3.01 -2.07 -8.03
CA LYS A 96 -4.45 -2.23 -8.21
C LYS A 96 -4.86 -3.71 -8.10
N GLN A 97 -4.11 -4.61 -8.75
CA GLN A 97 -4.33 -6.05 -8.64
C GLN A 97 -4.21 -6.55 -7.19
N TYR A 98 -3.17 -6.12 -6.48
CA TYR A 98 -2.99 -6.43 -5.07
C TYR A 98 -4.17 -5.95 -4.21
N LEU A 99 -4.59 -4.69 -4.37
CA LEU A 99 -5.72 -4.13 -3.62
C LEU A 99 -7.04 -4.84 -3.91
N GLU A 100 -7.26 -5.34 -5.14
CA GLU A 100 -8.43 -6.18 -5.46
C GLU A 100 -8.43 -7.51 -4.70
N LEU A 101 -7.25 -8.09 -4.45
CA LEU A 101 -7.11 -9.31 -3.66
C LEU A 101 -7.18 -9.05 -2.14
N VAL A 102 -6.83 -7.84 -1.71
CA VAL A 102 -6.94 -7.41 -0.31
C VAL A 102 -8.39 -7.09 0.07
N ASN A 103 -9.19 -6.56 -0.86
CA ASN A 103 -10.57 -6.17 -0.61
C ASN A 103 -11.49 -7.40 -0.47
N VAL A 104 -11.53 -7.98 0.73
CA VAL A 104 -12.31 -9.18 1.05
C VAL A 104 -13.28 -8.90 2.20
N VAL A 105 -14.57 -9.04 1.91
CA VAL A 105 -15.63 -8.92 2.94
C VAL A 105 -15.44 -10.00 4.01
N GLY A 106 -15.44 -9.60 5.27
CA GLY A 106 -15.21 -10.48 6.41
C GLY A 106 -13.74 -10.58 6.85
N ILE A 107 -12.77 -10.03 6.07
CA ILE A 107 -11.35 -9.99 6.44
C ILE A 107 -10.88 -8.54 6.61
N THR A 108 -10.91 -7.72 5.56
CA THR A 108 -10.42 -6.34 5.61
C THR A 108 -11.53 -5.33 5.90
N PHE A 109 -12.76 -5.65 5.59
CA PHE A 109 -13.94 -4.84 5.89
C PHE A 109 -15.20 -5.69 5.92
N LYS A 110 -16.30 -5.10 6.41
CA LYS A 110 -17.66 -5.64 6.32
C LYS A 110 -18.63 -4.50 6.01
N TYR A 111 -19.86 -4.85 5.65
CA TYR A 111 -20.94 -3.85 5.54
C TYR A 111 -21.77 -3.79 6.81
N SER A 112 -22.16 -2.57 7.22
CA SER A 112 -23.16 -2.37 8.24
C SER A 112 -24.57 -2.76 7.75
N ALA A 113 -25.57 -2.69 8.61
CA ALA A 113 -26.98 -2.93 8.24
C ALA A 113 -27.48 -1.93 7.17
N GLU A 114 -26.91 -0.73 7.15
CA GLU A 114 -27.21 0.36 6.21
C GLU A 114 -26.39 0.24 4.90
N GLY A 115 -25.57 -0.79 4.74
CA GLY A 115 -24.73 -1.00 3.55
C GLY A 115 -23.45 -0.15 3.53
N ILE A 116 -23.06 0.44 4.65
CA ILE A 116 -21.86 1.27 4.75
C ILE A 116 -20.66 0.37 5.09
N PRO A 117 -19.51 0.51 4.40
CA PRO A 117 -18.29 -0.22 4.77
C PRO A 117 -17.81 0.11 6.17
N VAL A 118 -17.37 -0.91 6.90
CA VAL A 118 -16.76 -0.81 8.24
C VAL A 118 -15.45 -1.59 8.20
N GLY A 119 -14.33 -0.92 8.47
CA GLY A 119 -13.01 -1.52 8.44
C GLY A 119 -12.79 -2.58 9.53
N LEU A 120 -12.01 -3.59 9.18
CA LEU A 120 -11.64 -4.69 10.08
C LEU A 120 -10.11 -4.82 10.21
N CYS A 121 -9.34 -3.95 9.52
CA CYS A 121 -7.89 -3.99 9.61
C CYS A 121 -7.41 -3.48 10.97
N LYS A 122 -6.34 -4.10 11.46
CA LYS A 122 -5.71 -3.78 12.74
C LYS A 122 -4.84 -2.52 12.66
N ALA A 123 -4.32 -2.21 11.47
CA ALA A 123 -3.38 -1.13 11.26
C ALA A 123 -3.92 0.20 11.77
N GLY A 124 -3.15 0.87 12.63
CA GLY A 124 -3.44 2.24 13.08
C GLY A 124 -3.04 3.29 12.07
N ARG A 125 -2.09 2.96 11.16
CA ARG A 125 -1.54 3.91 10.18
C ARG A 125 -1.15 3.24 8.88
N LEU A 126 -1.17 4.04 7.79
CA LEU A 126 -0.70 3.67 6.48
C LEU A 126 0.20 4.77 5.89
N PHE A 127 1.38 4.39 5.43
CA PHE A 127 2.28 5.27 4.70
C PHE A 127 2.27 4.91 3.22
N TYR A 128 2.07 5.91 2.38
CA TYR A 128 2.21 5.80 0.93
C TYR A 128 3.48 6.51 0.49
N VAL A 129 4.45 5.75 0.00
CA VAL A 129 5.74 6.27 -0.44
C VAL A 129 5.79 6.27 -1.96
N SER A 130 6.09 7.41 -2.56
CA SER A 130 6.13 7.54 -4.01
C SER A 130 7.30 8.42 -4.48
N THR A 131 7.76 8.18 -5.70
CA THR A 131 8.68 9.09 -6.39
C THR A 131 8.23 9.28 -7.84
N ALA A 132 8.44 10.50 -8.35
CA ALA A 132 8.04 10.87 -9.71
C ALA A 132 9.15 11.62 -10.44
N GLY A 133 9.30 11.36 -11.73
CA GLY A 133 10.21 12.11 -12.61
C GLY A 133 9.79 13.55 -12.80
N GLY A 134 8.49 13.81 -13.02
CA GLY A 134 7.91 15.14 -13.16
C GLY A 134 7.46 15.74 -11.84
N THR A 135 7.00 17.01 -11.89
CA THR A 135 6.46 17.74 -10.73
C THR A 135 4.93 17.76 -10.69
N TYR A 136 4.27 17.36 -11.78
CA TYR A 136 2.81 17.25 -11.81
C TYR A 136 2.36 15.89 -11.29
N VAL A 137 2.06 15.83 -10.01
CA VAL A 137 1.68 14.59 -9.29
C VAL A 137 0.39 14.85 -8.51
N PRO A 138 -0.78 14.91 -9.19
CA PRO A 138 -2.04 15.07 -8.50
C PRO A 138 -2.34 13.85 -7.61
N ASP A 139 -2.82 14.09 -6.40
CA ASP A 139 -3.13 13.04 -5.43
C ASP A 139 -4.30 12.14 -5.86
N THR A 140 -5.20 12.65 -6.68
CA THR A 140 -6.51 12.05 -6.99
C THR A 140 -6.44 10.58 -7.42
N PHE A 141 -5.48 10.21 -8.26
CA PHE A 141 -5.47 8.89 -8.90
C PHE A 141 -4.48 7.90 -8.29
N GLY A 142 -3.52 8.37 -7.50
CA GLY A 142 -2.52 7.55 -6.81
C GLY A 142 -2.78 7.50 -5.31
N PHE A 143 -2.15 8.42 -4.58
CA PHE A 143 -2.30 8.53 -3.13
C PHE A 143 -3.77 8.65 -2.69
N GLY A 144 -4.56 9.51 -3.33
CA GLY A 144 -5.95 9.74 -2.97
C GLY A 144 -6.82 8.49 -3.09
N TYR A 145 -6.55 7.62 -4.08
CA TYR A 145 -7.23 6.34 -4.20
C TYR A 145 -6.90 5.41 -3.02
N VAL A 146 -5.62 5.27 -2.67
CA VAL A 146 -5.19 4.43 -1.53
C VAL A 146 -5.75 5.00 -0.22
N LYS A 147 -5.69 6.32 -0.04
CA LYS A 147 -6.27 7.01 1.12
C LYS A 147 -7.77 6.75 1.24
N ALA A 148 -8.52 6.86 0.15
CA ALA A 148 -9.96 6.60 0.14
C ALA A 148 -10.29 5.15 0.56
N LEU A 149 -9.52 4.16 0.11
CA LEU A 149 -9.68 2.77 0.57
C LEU A 149 -9.33 2.63 2.05
N ALA A 150 -8.22 3.21 2.50
CA ALA A 150 -7.77 3.14 3.89
C ALA A 150 -8.84 3.67 4.84
N GLU A 151 -9.35 4.87 4.56
CA GLU A 151 -10.32 5.55 5.42
C GLU A 151 -11.71 4.90 5.39
N ASN A 152 -12.20 4.49 4.20
CA ASN A 152 -13.57 4.05 4.04
C ASN A 152 -13.74 2.52 4.12
N TYR A 153 -12.71 1.74 3.74
CA TYR A 153 -12.80 0.28 3.72
C TYR A 153 -12.02 -0.38 4.84
N TYR A 154 -10.79 0.10 5.12
CA TYR A 154 -9.91 -0.58 6.08
C TYR A 154 -10.03 -0.05 7.50
N GLY A 155 -10.62 1.15 7.67
CA GLY A 155 -10.77 1.81 8.98
C GLY A 155 -9.50 2.52 9.45
N ILE A 156 -8.54 2.75 8.56
CA ILE A 156 -7.26 3.38 8.85
C ILE A 156 -7.39 4.89 8.59
N GLN A 157 -7.36 5.71 9.64
CA GLN A 157 -7.54 7.16 9.53
C GLN A 157 -6.22 7.93 9.41
N ASP A 158 -5.12 7.42 9.98
CA ASP A 158 -3.80 8.02 9.82
C ASP A 158 -3.14 7.54 8.53
N VAL A 159 -3.33 8.30 7.45
CA VAL A 159 -2.79 8.00 6.12
C VAL A 159 -1.86 9.12 5.69
N ARG A 160 -0.58 8.80 5.59
CA ARG A 160 0.49 9.78 5.33
C ARG A 160 1.17 9.50 4.00
N LYS A 161 1.48 10.59 3.26
CA LYS A 161 2.24 10.51 2.02
C LYS A 161 3.69 10.96 2.25
N ILE A 162 4.62 10.23 1.66
CA ILE A 162 6.04 10.56 1.58
C ILE A 162 6.42 10.53 0.12
N GLU A 163 6.95 11.63 -0.40
CA GLU A 163 7.24 11.71 -1.82
C GLU A 163 8.53 12.48 -2.15
N ALA A 164 9.11 12.15 -3.30
CA ALA A 164 10.14 12.94 -3.97
C ALA A 164 9.74 13.11 -5.45
N VAL A 165 9.59 14.35 -5.91
CA VAL A 165 9.09 14.68 -7.25
C VAL A 165 10.07 15.54 -8.02
N GLY A 166 9.98 15.52 -9.36
CA GLY A 166 10.88 16.29 -10.22
C GLY A 166 12.24 15.64 -10.46
N LEU A 167 12.34 14.32 -10.21
CA LEU A 167 13.62 13.60 -10.24
C LEU A 167 14.24 13.43 -11.63
N ASP A 168 13.47 13.62 -12.70
CA ASP A 168 13.91 13.47 -14.08
C ASP A 168 13.73 14.79 -14.90
N ILE A 169 13.53 15.92 -14.21
CA ILE A 169 13.50 17.24 -14.84
C ILE A 169 14.92 17.59 -15.31
N ASP A 170 15.03 18.11 -16.53
CA ASP A 170 16.31 18.53 -17.08
C ASP A 170 16.97 19.61 -16.22
N GLY A 171 18.23 19.38 -15.85
CA GLY A 171 18.99 20.24 -14.93
C GLY A 171 18.68 20.08 -13.44
N ALA A 172 17.75 19.21 -13.05
CA ALA A 172 17.49 18.91 -11.63
C ALA A 172 18.58 18.03 -11.03
N ASP A 173 18.95 18.31 -9.78
CA ASP A 173 19.80 17.40 -8.98
C ASP A 173 18.92 16.37 -8.24
N ALA A 174 18.74 15.20 -8.85
CA ALA A 174 17.94 14.13 -8.28
C ALA A 174 18.47 13.65 -6.92
N ASN A 175 19.79 13.75 -6.67
CA ASN A 175 20.36 13.37 -5.38
C ASN A 175 20.01 14.39 -4.29
N ALA A 176 20.03 15.68 -4.62
CA ALA A 176 19.60 16.72 -3.70
C ALA A 176 18.11 16.58 -3.36
N ILE A 177 17.23 16.36 -4.37
CA ILE A 177 15.79 16.14 -4.17
C ILE A 177 15.54 14.92 -3.25
N MET A 178 16.24 13.82 -3.47
CA MET A 178 16.12 12.64 -2.61
C MET A 178 16.64 12.91 -1.20
N ALA A 179 17.73 13.66 -1.05
CA ALA A 179 18.27 14.04 0.26
C ALA A 179 17.28 14.91 1.04
N ASP A 180 16.62 15.87 0.38
CA ASP A 180 15.58 16.71 0.98
C ASP A 180 14.37 15.89 1.44
N ALA A 181 13.91 14.94 0.62
CA ALA A 181 12.83 14.03 0.99
C ALA A 181 13.18 13.14 2.19
N MET A 182 14.45 12.67 2.28
CA MET A 182 14.94 11.90 3.42
C MET A 182 15.08 12.77 4.68
N ALA A 183 15.46 14.04 4.54
CA ALA A 183 15.53 14.98 5.64
C ALA A 183 14.13 15.29 6.19
N ALA A 184 13.17 15.56 5.30
CA ALA A 184 11.78 15.76 5.70
C ALA A 184 11.20 14.50 6.41
N LEU A 185 11.54 13.32 5.90
CA LEU A 185 11.18 12.08 6.57
C LEU A 185 11.84 11.99 7.96
N ALA A 186 13.08 12.45 8.13
CA ALA A 186 13.77 12.41 9.43
C ALA A 186 13.10 13.28 10.49
N GLU A 187 12.47 14.40 10.11
CA GLU A 187 11.72 15.31 10.99
C GLU A 187 10.27 14.89 11.22
N MET A 188 9.76 13.92 10.45
CA MET A 188 8.35 13.49 10.58
C MET A 188 8.15 12.78 11.92
N GLU A 189 7.12 13.18 12.68
CA GLU A 189 6.67 12.45 13.86
C GLU A 189 6.04 11.11 13.42
N LEU A 190 6.49 10.01 14.02
CA LEU A 190 6.03 8.65 13.69
C LEU A 190 5.22 7.99 14.82
N ASP A 191 4.93 8.77 15.87
CA ASP A 191 4.16 8.30 17.03
C ASP A 191 2.65 8.25 16.74
#